data_5c8918d9c081a86ad37faf67504fda45
#
_entry.id   5c8918d9c081a86ad37faf67504fda45
#
_cell.length_a   1.000
_cell.length_b   1.000
_cell.length_c   1.000
_cell.angle_alpha   90.00
_cell.angle_beta   90.00
_cell.angle_gamma   90.00
#
_symmetry.space_group_name_H-M   'P 1'
#
loop_
_entity.id
_entity.type
_entity.pdbx_description
1 polymer ?
#
loop_
_entity_poly.entity_id
_entity_poly.type
_entity_poly.pdbx_seq_one_letter_code
_entity_poly.pdbx_strand_id
1 'polypeptide(L)'
;MENKENILEVENLQVSFHTYAGEVKAVRGVSFSLSRGETLAFVGESGCGKSVTAKSIMRLLKPPVAEIKPESKIICDEKDVMKMSGKEIYALRGDEISMIFQDPMTSLNPTMKVGKQIMESLMLHRNMKKAEARKEAIRM
;
A
#
# COMPACT_ATOMS: atom_id res chain seq x y z
N MET A 1 -20.70 -5.00 23.52
CA MET A 1 -19.45 -4.63 22.82
C MET A 1 -19.65 -5.05 21.38
N GLU A 2 -19.82 -4.11 20.46
CA GLU A 2 -19.89 -4.44 19.04
C GLU A 2 -18.54 -5.06 18.65
N ASN A 3 -18.60 -6.26 18.09
CA ASN A 3 -17.44 -6.96 17.53
C ASN A 3 -17.02 -6.16 16.27
N LYS A 4 -16.17 -5.16 16.43
CA LYS A 4 -15.68 -4.36 15.32
C LYS A 4 -14.79 -5.26 14.46
N GLU A 5 -15.23 -5.49 13.24
CA GLU A 5 -14.50 -6.26 12.24
C GLU A 5 -13.20 -5.53 11.87
N ASN A 6 -12.06 -6.16 12.09
CA ASN A 6 -10.77 -5.60 11.70
C ASN A 6 -10.59 -5.73 10.18
N ILE A 7 -10.35 -4.62 9.53
CA ILE A 7 -10.05 -4.57 8.09
C ILE A 7 -8.54 -4.71 7.81
N LEU A 8 -7.71 -4.42 8.81
CA LEU A 8 -6.26 -4.58 8.73
C LEU A 8 -5.71 -5.09 10.06
N GLU A 9 -4.89 -6.12 9.99
CA GLU A 9 -4.13 -6.64 11.13
C GLU A 9 -2.67 -6.79 10.71
N VAL A 10 -1.79 -6.22 11.48
CA VAL A 10 -0.34 -6.31 11.30
C VAL A 10 0.25 -6.90 12.56
N GLU A 11 0.95 -8.02 12.42
CA GLU A 11 1.60 -8.71 13.54
C GLU A 11 3.10 -8.82 13.28
N ASN A 12 3.89 -8.38 14.25
CA ASN A 12 5.34 -8.48 14.26
C ASN A 12 6.01 -8.03 12.96
N LEU A 13 5.56 -6.91 12.39
CA LEU A 13 6.13 -6.41 11.14
C LEU A 13 7.60 -6.04 11.34
N GLN A 14 8.46 -6.70 10.61
CA GLN A 14 9.90 -6.45 10.58
C GLN A 14 10.35 -6.19 9.15
N VAL A 15 11.06 -5.09 8.93
CA VAL A 15 11.54 -4.68 7.61
C VAL A 15 12.98 -4.25 7.69
N SER A 16 13.79 -4.81 6.80
CA SER A 16 15.19 -4.47 6.65
C SER A 16 15.49 -3.94 5.25
N PHE A 17 16.43 -3.02 5.16
CA PHE A 17 17.03 -2.59 3.90
C PHE A 17 18.47 -3.12 3.82
N HIS A 18 18.81 -3.69 2.68
CA HIS A 18 20.16 -4.17 2.39
C HIS A 18 20.93 -3.08 1.61
N THR A 19 21.97 -2.56 2.23
CA THR A 19 22.84 -1.51 1.67
C THR A 19 24.27 -2.04 1.53
N TYR A 20 25.13 -1.34 0.82
CA TYR A 20 26.56 -1.68 0.75
C TYR A 20 27.25 -1.63 2.12
N ALA A 21 26.72 -0.85 3.06
CA ALA A 21 27.24 -0.76 4.42
C ALA A 21 26.66 -1.81 5.38
N GLY A 22 25.73 -2.66 4.89
CA GLY A 22 25.10 -3.71 5.67
C GLY A 22 23.57 -3.59 5.77
N GLU A 23 22.98 -4.35 6.68
CA GLU A 23 21.54 -4.41 6.92
C GLU A 23 21.09 -3.27 7.85
N VAL A 24 20.09 -2.52 7.41
CA VAL A 24 19.42 -1.47 8.20
C VAL A 24 18.01 -1.95 8.56
N LYS A 25 17.77 -2.23 9.84
CA LYS A 25 16.45 -2.63 10.37
C LYS A 25 15.56 -1.40 10.53
N ALA A 26 14.72 -1.13 9.55
CA ALA A 26 13.84 0.05 9.51
C ALA A 26 12.57 -0.12 10.34
N VAL A 27 12.03 -1.34 10.45
CA VAL A 27 10.90 -1.69 11.32
C VAL A 27 11.27 -2.94 12.12
N ARG A 28 10.99 -2.93 13.43
CA ARG A 28 11.54 -3.91 14.38
C ARG A 28 10.47 -4.59 15.20
N GLY A 29 9.44 -5.15 14.55
CA GLY A 29 8.38 -5.88 15.25
C GLY A 29 7.22 -4.99 15.68
N VAL A 30 6.61 -4.27 14.74
CA VAL A 30 5.42 -3.45 14.99
C VAL A 30 4.17 -4.28 14.79
N SER A 31 3.22 -4.16 15.73
CA SER A 31 1.91 -4.81 15.67
C SER A 31 0.81 -3.80 15.94
N PHE A 32 -0.25 -3.85 15.15
CA PHE A 32 -1.46 -3.02 15.32
C PHE A 32 -2.62 -3.61 14.52
N SER A 33 -3.83 -3.16 14.83
CA SER A 33 -5.03 -3.46 14.05
C SER A 33 -5.81 -2.19 13.74
N LEU A 34 -6.61 -2.23 12.69
CA LEU A 34 -7.51 -1.16 12.28
C LEU A 34 -8.88 -1.74 12.01
N SER A 35 -9.88 -1.26 12.71
CA SER A 35 -11.27 -1.66 12.53
C SER A 35 -11.95 -0.85 11.42
N ARG A 36 -13.01 -1.40 10.87
CA ARG A 36 -13.81 -0.70 9.85
C ARG A 36 -14.34 0.64 10.36
N GLY A 37 -14.11 1.71 9.58
CA GLY A 37 -14.50 3.08 9.92
C GLY A 37 -13.60 3.77 10.95
N GLU A 38 -12.50 3.15 11.36
CA GLU A 38 -11.52 3.71 12.28
C GLU A 38 -10.41 4.46 11.56
N THR A 39 -9.76 5.38 12.27
CA THR A 39 -8.56 6.09 11.81
C THR A 39 -7.41 5.81 12.76
N LEU A 40 -6.29 5.32 12.23
CA LEU A 40 -5.06 5.09 12.97
C LEU A 40 -3.98 6.07 12.53
N ALA A 41 -3.39 6.80 13.47
CA ALA A 41 -2.30 7.72 13.20
C ALA A 41 -0.95 7.17 13.69
N PHE A 42 0.06 7.19 12.81
CA PHE A 42 1.45 6.92 13.18
C PHE A 42 2.17 8.24 13.45
N VAL A 43 2.60 8.42 14.70
CA VAL A 43 3.34 9.62 15.15
C VAL A 43 4.77 9.25 15.48
N GLY A 44 5.72 10.09 15.13
CA GLY A 44 7.14 9.90 15.41
C GLY A 44 8.02 10.78 14.53
N GLU A 45 9.31 10.79 14.81
CA GLU A 45 10.31 11.58 14.09
C GLU A 45 10.51 11.10 12.65
N SER A 46 11.19 11.92 11.83
CA SER A 46 11.58 11.52 10.47
C SER A 46 12.51 10.30 10.54
N GLY A 47 12.30 9.33 9.63
CA GLY A 47 13.12 8.12 9.59
C GLY A 47 12.72 6.99 10.55
N CYS A 48 11.73 7.18 11.44
CA CYS A 48 11.32 6.15 12.41
C CYS A 48 10.47 4.99 11.82
N GLY A 49 10.38 4.86 10.49
CA GLY A 49 9.74 3.71 9.86
C GLY A 49 8.26 3.88 9.46
N LYS A 50 7.60 5.01 9.69
CA LYS A 50 6.17 5.24 9.36
C LYS A 50 5.84 4.92 7.90
N SER A 51 6.55 5.54 6.97
CA SER A 51 6.34 5.33 5.53
C SER A 51 6.74 3.93 5.08
N VAL A 52 7.73 3.32 5.74
CA VAL A 52 8.14 1.94 5.48
C VAL A 52 7.02 0.99 5.89
N THR A 53 6.42 1.18 7.07
CA THR A 53 5.27 0.41 7.54
C THR A 53 4.10 0.49 6.56
N ALA A 54 3.70 1.70 6.15
CA ALA A 54 2.61 1.88 5.19
C ALA A 54 2.90 1.22 3.83
N LYS A 55 4.13 1.35 3.30
CA LYS A 55 4.54 0.69 2.05
C LYS A 55 4.59 -0.83 2.17
N SER A 56 4.88 -1.36 3.36
CA SER A 56 4.90 -2.80 3.61
C SER A 56 3.50 -3.42 3.52
N ILE A 57 2.47 -2.75 4.05
CA ILE A 57 1.08 -3.19 3.98
C ILE A 57 0.66 -3.43 2.52
N MET A 58 1.10 -2.57 1.62
CA MET A 58 0.82 -2.70 0.19
C MET A 58 1.85 -3.55 -0.57
N ARG A 59 2.81 -4.18 0.09
CA ARG A 59 3.96 -4.88 -0.53
C ARG A 59 4.65 -4.08 -1.63
N LEU A 60 4.81 -2.77 -1.44
CA LEU A 60 5.51 -1.90 -2.39
C LEU A 60 7.03 -2.00 -2.27
N LEU A 61 7.52 -2.57 -1.17
CA LEU A 61 8.94 -2.84 -0.96
C LEU A 61 9.34 -4.12 -1.71
N LYS A 62 10.44 -4.05 -2.46
CA LYS A 62 10.86 -5.15 -3.33
C LYS A 62 12.28 -5.62 -3.00
N PRO A 63 12.51 -6.95 -2.95
CA PRO A 63 13.86 -7.51 -2.96
C PRO A 63 14.63 -7.07 -4.23
N PRO A 64 15.98 -7.02 -4.17
CA PRO A 64 16.82 -7.35 -3.02
C PRO A 64 17.05 -6.17 -2.06
N VAL A 65 16.62 -4.96 -2.41
CA VAL A 65 16.92 -3.73 -1.64
C VAL A 65 16.18 -3.71 -0.30
N ALA A 66 14.93 -4.17 -0.28
CA ALA A 66 14.11 -4.24 0.93
C ALA A 66 13.55 -5.64 1.14
N GLU A 67 13.49 -6.06 2.39
CA GLU A 67 13.01 -7.37 2.81
C GLU A 67 12.00 -7.20 3.95
N ILE A 68 10.80 -7.74 3.78
CA ILE A 68 9.88 -7.97 4.88
C ILE A 68 10.20 -9.35 5.43
N LYS A 69 10.51 -9.44 6.72
CA LYS A 69 10.93 -10.70 7.34
C LYS A 69 9.79 -11.72 7.37
N PRO A 70 10.08 -13.03 7.24
CA PRO A 70 9.07 -14.10 7.16
C PRO A 70 8.14 -14.19 8.38
N GLU A 71 8.60 -13.72 9.54
CA GLU A 71 7.85 -13.71 10.79
C GLU A 71 6.76 -12.62 10.82
N SER A 72 6.77 -11.72 9.84
CA SER A 72 5.79 -10.65 9.70
C SER A 72 4.50 -11.19 9.11
N LYS A 73 3.36 -10.76 9.66
CA LYS A 73 2.04 -11.10 9.15
C LYS A 73 1.24 -9.84 8.88
N ILE A 74 0.63 -9.78 7.74
CA ILE A 74 -0.23 -8.66 7.30
C ILE A 74 -1.51 -9.26 6.75
N ILE A 75 -2.61 -9.05 7.45
CA ILE A 75 -3.95 -9.49 7.02
C ILE A 75 -4.76 -8.27 6.63
N CYS A 76 -5.30 -8.28 5.44
CA CYS A 76 -6.22 -7.26 4.94
C CYS A 76 -7.51 -7.94 4.49
N ASP A 77 -8.62 -7.54 5.08
CA ASP A 77 -9.95 -8.09 4.81
C ASP A 77 -9.91 -9.65 4.78
N GLU A 78 -9.43 -10.24 5.88
CA GLU A 78 -9.23 -11.70 6.10
C GLU A 78 -8.17 -12.37 5.20
N LYS A 79 -7.55 -11.66 4.28
CA LYS A 79 -6.57 -12.21 3.33
C LYS A 79 -5.13 -11.92 3.78
N ASP A 80 -4.28 -12.93 3.78
CA ASP A 80 -2.86 -12.78 4.08
C ASP A 80 -2.11 -12.15 2.90
N VAL A 81 -1.81 -10.86 3.05
CA VAL A 81 -1.12 -10.05 2.02
C VAL A 81 0.24 -10.65 1.63
N MET A 82 0.92 -11.28 2.60
CA MET A 82 2.25 -11.87 2.34
C MET A 82 2.19 -13.11 1.44
N LYS A 83 1.05 -13.82 1.44
CA LYS A 83 0.82 -15.03 0.62
C LYS A 83 0.14 -14.77 -0.72
N MET A 84 -0.37 -13.55 -0.94
CA MET A 84 -1.02 -13.19 -2.19
C MET A 84 -0.11 -13.37 -3.40
N SER A 85 -0.67 -13.90 -4.48
CA SER A 85 -0.06 -13.91 -5.81
C SER A 85 0.08 -12.49 -6.38
N GLY A 86 0.86 -12.33 -7.45
CA GLY A 86 1.00 -11.04 -8.13
C GLY A 86 -0.32 -10.45 -8.63
N LYS A 87 -1.28 -11.29 -9.07
CA LYS A 87 -2.61 -10.84 -9.50
C LYS A 87 -3.46 -10.33 -8.33
N GLU A 88 -3.44 -11.04 -7.21
CA GLU A 88 -4.21 -10.69 -6.03
C GLU A 88 -3.71 -9.37 -5.41
N ILE A 89 -2.39 -9.21 -5.25
CA ILE A 89 -1.81 -7.97 -4.75
C ILE A 89 -2.05 -6.79 -5.69
N TYR A 90 -2.14 -7.04 -7.00
CA TYR A 90 -2.45 -6.03 -7.99
C TYR A 90 -3.92 -5.57 -7.90
N ALA A 91 -4.86 -6.49 -7.68
CA ALA A 91 -6.27 -6.19 -7.45
C ALA A 91 -6.47 -5.42 -6.13
N LEU A 92 -5.79 -5.86 -5.05
CA LEU A 92 -5.84 -5.18 -3.75
C LEU A 92 -5.44 -3.71 -3.85
N ARG A 93 -4.39 -3.41 -4.63
CA ARG A 93 -3.91 -2.05 -4.84
C ARG A 93 -4.82 -1.26 -5.77
N GLY A 94 -5.41 -0.20 -5.26
CA GLY A 94 -6.26 0.71 -6.01
C GLY A 94 -7.76 0.40 -5.91
N ASP A 95 -8.16 -0.84 -5.63
CA ASP A 95 -9.55 -1.23 -5.40
C ASP A 95 -9.88 -1.26 -3.90
N GLU A 96 -9.11 -2.02 -3.13
CA GLU A 96 -9.33 -2.17 -1.68
C GLU A 96 -8.43 -1.21 -0.86
N ILE A 97 -7.17 -1.01 -1.26
CA ILE A 97 -6.21 -0.12 -0.58
C ILE A 97 -5.62 0.87 -1.57
N SER A 98 -5.58 2.14 -1.18
CA SER A 98 -4.87 3.19 -1.90
C SER A 98 -3.89 3.93 -1.00
N MET A 99 -2.90 4.59 -1.61
CA MET A 99 -1.89 5.37 -0.90
C MET A 99 -1.73 6.75 -1.54
N ILE A 100 -1.70 7.78 -0.71
CA ILE A 100 -1.30 9.11 -1.11
C ILE A 100 0.17 9.29 -0.73
N PHE A 101 1.02 9.52 -1.71
CA PHE A 101 2.45 9.74 -1.50
C PHE A 101 2.73 11.18 -1.07
N GLN A 102 3.80 11.35 -0.31
CA GLN A 102 4.21 12.64 0.25
C GLN A 102 4.63 13.65 -0.83
N ASP A 103 5.19 13.18 -1.93
CA ASP A 103 5.62 13.99 -3.07
C ASP A 103 4.61 13.85 -4.24
N PRO A 104 3.75 14.85 -4.45
CA PRO A 104 2.78 14.83 -5.55
C PRO A 104 3.44 14.97 -6.93
N MET A 105 4.63 15.56 -7.01
CA MET A 105 5.31 15.79 -8.30
C MET A 105 5.77 14.50 -8.97
N THR A 106 6.09 13.48 -8.17
CA THR A 106 6.49 12.15 -8.68
C THR A 106 5.31 11.20 -8.88
N SER A 107 4.10 11.61 -8.51
CA SER A 107 2.89 10.77 -8.61
C SER A 107 2.41 10.61 -10.06
N LEU A 108 2.70 11.57 -10.91
CA LEU A 108 2.32 11.56 -12.32
C LEU A 108 3.54 11.29 -13.22
N ASN A 109 3.36 10.45 -14.21
CA ASN A 109 4.37 10.26 -15.26
C ASN A 109 4.37 11.49 -16.20
N PRO A 110 5.47 12.28 -16.25
CA PRO A 110 5.52 13.52 -17.03
C PRO A 110 5.45 13.28 -18.54
N THR A 111 5.73 12.07 -19.01
CA THR A 111 5.68 11.70 -20.45
C THR A 111 4.28 11.30 -20.91
N MET A 112 3.32 11.16 -20.00
CA MET A 112 1.95 10.76 -20.29
C MET A 112 0.96 11.89 -19.98
N LYS A 113 -0.07 12.01 -20.82
CA LYS A 113 -1.18 12.94 -20.55
C LYS A 113 -1.91 12.57 -19.26
N VAL A 114 -2.18 13.54 -18.41
CA VAL A 114 -2.86 13.35 -17.12
C VAL A 114 -4.18 12.58 -17.26
N GLY A 115 -5.02 12.97 -18.26
CA GLY A 115 -6.28 12.27 -18.51
C GLY A 115 -6.11 10.78 -18.85
N LYS A 116 -5.00 10.38 -19.50
CA LYS A 116 -4.73 8.96 -19.73
C LYS A 116 -4.43 8.22 -18.43
N GLN A 117 -3.68 8.82 -17.53
CA GLN A 117 -3.32 8.22 -16.24
C GLN A 117 -4.55 8.04 -15.34
N ILE A 118 -5.45 9.03 -15.29
CA ILE A 118 -6.72 8.91 -14.57
C ILE A 118 -7.60 7.81 -15.17
N MET A 119 -7.73 7.81 -16.51
CA MET A 119 -8.53 6.79 -17.21
C MET A 119 -8.00 5.37 -17.02
N GLU A 120 -6.69 5.19 -16.91
CA GLU A 120 -6.06 3.89 -16.69
C GLU A 120 -6.59 3.23 -15.41
N SER A 121 -6.62 3.97 -14.30
CA SER A 121 -7.17 3.48 -13.03
C SER A 121 -8.66 3.12 -13.15
N LEU A 122 -9.46 3.96 -13.81
CA LEU A 122 -10.89 3.70 -14.01
C LEU A 122 -11.16 2.46 -14.88
N MET A 123 -10.38 2.29 -15.93
CA MET A 123 -10.52 1.13 -16.83
C MET A 123 -10.07 -0.16 -16.14
N LEU A 124 -9.02 -0.08 -15.33
CA LEU A 124 -8.39 -1.23 -14.69
C LEU A 124 -9.21 -1.77 -13.50
N HIS A 125 -9.59 -0.87 -12.60
CA HIS A 125 -10.24 -1.24 -11.33
C HIS A 125 -11.77 -1.18 -11.39
N ARG A 126 -12.35 -0.39 -12.30
CA ARG A 126 -13.81 -0.28 -12.48
C ARG A 126 -14.33 -0.91 -13.77
N ASN A 127 -13.48 -1.57 -14.54
CA ASN A 127 -13.82 -2.17 -15.84
C ASN A 127 -14.56 -1.22 -16.79
N MET A 128 -14.32 0.09 -16.68
CA MET A 128 -14.97 1.09 -17.54
C MET A 128 -14.46 1.01 -18.98
N LYS A 129 -15.35 1.18 -19.95
CA LYS A 129 -14.95 1.37 -21.34
C LYS A 129 -14.27 2.73 -21.51
N LYS A 130 -13.35 2.83 -22.47
CA LYS A 130 -12.55 4.03 -22.71
C LYS A 130 -13.35 5.33 -22.82
N ALA A 131 -14.52 5.29 -23.47
CA ALA A 131 -15.39 6.45 -23.62
C ALA A 131 -16.03 6.90 -22.28
N GLU A 132 -16.41 5.94 -21.44
CA GLU A 132 -16.97 6.17 -20.10
C GLU A 132 -15.88 6.68 -19.16
N ALA A 133 -14.72 6.04 -19.14
CA ALA A 133 -13.57 6.44 -18.35
C ALA A 133 -13.12 7.88 -18.68
N ARG A 134 -13.21 8.28 -19.96
CA ARG A 134 -12.90 9.66 -20.37
C ARG A 134 -13.88 10.66 -19.79
N LYS A 135 -15.19 10.37 -19.84
CA LYS A 135 -16.22 11.25 -19.26
C LYS A 135 -16.03 11.40 -17.76
N GLU A 136 -15.79 10.28 -17.08
CA GLU A 136 -15.58 10.26 -15.64
C GLU A 136 -14.28 10.98 -15.23
N ALA A 137 -13.18 10.79 -15.98
CA ALA A 137 -11.93 11.49 -15.73
C ALA A 137 -12.06 13.02 -15.89
N ILE A 138 -12.91 13.49 -16.81
CA ILE A 138 -13.20 14.92 -16.96
C ILE A 138 -14.07 15.43 -15.78
N ARG A 139 -15.00 14.62 -15.31
CA ARG A 139 -15.87 14.96 -14.17
C ARG A 139 -15.08 15.08 -12.87
N MET A 140 -14.10 14.18 -12.65
CA MET A 140 -13.23 14.17 -11.47
C MET A 140 -12.30 15.39 -11.42
#